data_bc0c65ffe3d9ed7bfc6aec637e5bf3cf
#
_entry.id   bc0c65ffe3d9ed7bfc6aec637e5bf3cf
#
_cell.length_a   1.000
_cell.length_b   1.000
_cell.length_c   1.000
_cell.angle_alpha   90.00
_cell.angle_beta   90.00
_cell.angle_gamma   90.00
#
_symmetry.space_group_name_H-M   'P 1'
#
loop_
_entity.id
_entity.type
_entity.pdbx_description
1 polymer ?
#
loop_
_entity_poly.entity_id
_entity_poly.type
_entity_poly.pdbx_seq_one_letter_code
_entity_poly.pdbx_strand_id
1 'polypeptide(L)'
;MLNAFVRTTLAVALLSPMAVSAATDVGEGHDHRTFHADGGIDYGKIGDSYTADLVMYLAGNQFMVMEELIQDFQSKHPEVKTVFCETIPPGQIFKGQILKQGEIAGQKIAQNPDIFASVNINHLINLKGKGLMEDHMIYTHNKLELMVAEGNPKGIKGVDDLGRDDLVQSHPNPLTEGIFKFYGSEMLKDVGLYETVTGGKQCKSCWAVPGKTWFTSRHHRETPDRIENGEADVGIVWTTEVVHAKATGRKVDGVSIPAPLNKESKVGYVIGKLKPGRNQANADTFLAYLATDDAQSIYAKYGFGKASEAELAIKPIPDPSR
;
A
#
# COMPACT_ATOMS: atom_id res chain seq x y z
N MET A 1 63.22 -53.21 -1.70
CA MET A 1 62.91 -52.02 -2.51
C MET A 1 61.39 -51.80 -2.36
N LEU A 2 61.01 -50.89 -1.49
CA LEU A 2 59.59 -50.64 -1.15
C LEU A 2 59.13 -49.38 -1.86
N ASN A 3 58.19 -49.50 -2.81
CA ASN A 3 57.54 -48.35 -3.47
C ASN A 3 56.38 -47.87 -2.65
N ALA A 4 56.49 -46.64 -2.13
CA ALA A 4 55.39 -45.95 -1.43
C ALA A 4 54.53 -45.25 -2.49
N PHE A 5 53.23 -45.63 -2.58
CA PHE A 5 52.21 -44.92 -3.33
C PHE A 5 51.62 -43.80 -2.45
N VAL A 6 51.93 -42.57 -2.86
CA VAL A 6 51.26 -41.39 -2.28
C VAL A 6 49.86 -41.26 -2.94
N ARG A 7 48.79 -41.43 -2.16
CA ARG A 7 47.42 -41.14 -2.57
C ARG A 7 47.13 -39.67 -2.26
N THR A 8 47.08 -38.87 -3.31
CA THR A 8 46.57 -37.50 -3.19
C THR A 8 45.03 -37.50 -3.20
N THR A 9 44.43 -37.20 -2.08
CA THR A 9 42.99 -37.04 -1.97
C THR A 9 42.62 -35.63 -2.40
N LEU A 10 41.95 -35.52 -3.54
CA LEU A 10 41.39 -34.27 -4.02
C LEU A 10 40.09 -34.00 -3.25
N ALA A 11 40.09 -33.00 -2.35
CA ALA A 11 38.90 -32.53 -1.68
C ALA A 11 38.10 -31.63 -2.67
N VAL A 12 37.03 -32.18 -3.23
CA VAL A 12 36.05 -31.40 -3.99
C VAL A 12 35.20 -30.66 -2.97
N ALA A 13 35.39 -29.36 -2.81
CA ALA A 13 34.52 -28.49 -2.08
C ALA A 13 33.21 -28.34 -2.86
N LEU A 14 32.16 -29.01 -2.39
CA LEU A 14 30.80 -28.81 -2.83
C LEU A 14 30.37 -27.39 -2.38
N LEU A 15 30.45 -26.42 -3.28
CA LEU A 15 29.76 -25.15 -3.14
C LEU A 15 28.23 -25.44 -3.21
N SER A 16 27.60 -25.53 -2.09
CA SER A 16 26.15 -25.50 -2.01
C SER A 16 25.68 -24.17 -2.62
N PRO A 17 24.75 -24.17 -3.58
CA PRO A 17 24.14 -22.93 -4.01
C PRO A 17 23.42 -22.36 -2.76
N MET A 18 23.83 -21.18 -2.30
CA MET A 18 22.98 -20.38 -1.43
C MET A 18 21.69 -20.13 -2.22
N ALA A 19 20.63 -20.80 -1.81
CA ALA A 19 19.29 -20.43 -2.21
C ALA A 19 19.11 -18.97 -1.79
N VAL A 20 19.14 -18.09 -2.77
CA VAL A 20 18.57 -16.75 -2.61
C VAL A 20 17.11 -17.02 -2.28
N SER A 21 16.80 -16.95 -0.99
CA SER A 21 15.41 -16.90 -0.54
C SER A 21 14.82 -15.71 -1.27
N ALA A 22 14.02 -15.99 -2.28
CA ALA A 22 13.15 -14.99 -2.85
C ALA A 22 12.43 -14.34 -1.66
N ALA A 23 12.46 -13.02 -1.60
CA ALA A 23 11.84 -12.25 -0.54
C ALA A 23 10.35 -12.57 -0.51
N THR A 24 10.03 -13.67 0.16
CA THR A 24 8.68 -14.05 0.49
C THR A 24 8.28 -13.21 1.68
N ASP A 25 7.20 -12.50 1.47
CA ASP A 25 6.37 -11.90 2.50
C ASP A 25 6.92 -10.63 3.15
N VAL A 26 6.76 -9.53 2.43
CA VAL A 26 6.80 -8.14 2.95
C VAL A 26 5.57 -7.88 3.86
N GLY A 27 4.93 -8.95 4.40
CA GLY A 27 3.61 -8.88 5.04
C GLY A 27 3.67 -8.32 6.45
N GLU A 28 4.25 -9.02 7.39
CA GLU A 28 3.99 -8.71 8.81
C GLU A 28 4.98 -7.72 9.43
N GLY A 29 6.25 -7.71 9.04
CA GLY A 29 7.26 -6.82 9.63
C GLY A 29 7.20 -5.38 9.16
N HIS A 30 6.84 -5.14 7.89
CA HIS A 30 6.79 -3.80 7.31
C HIS A 30 5.48 -3.05 7.59
N ASP A 31 4.45 -3.73 8.06
CA ASP A 31 3.15 -3.12 8.36
C ASP A 31 3.19 -2.33 9.69
N HIS A 32 4.13 -2.63 10.57
CA HIS A 32 4.30 -1.99 11.88
C HIS A 32 5.76 -1.65 12.08
N ARG A 33 6.11 -0.38 12.05
CA ARG A 33 7.48 0.13 12.15
C ARG A 33 7.58 1.26 13.14
N THR A 34 8.65 1.28 13.92
CA THR A 34 9.04 2.44 14.73
C THR A 34 10.31 3.03 14.13
N PHE A 35 10.22 4.27 13.68
CA PHE A 35 11.33 5.03 13.13
C PHE A 35 11.97 5.87 14.23
N HIS A 36 13.29 5.91 14.25
CA HIS A 36 14.08 6.66 15.20
C HIS A 36 14.83 7.81 14.50
N ALA A 37 14.97 8.94 15.18
CA ALA A 37 15.64 10.13 14.62
C ALA A 37 17.13 9.91 14.30
N ASP A 38 17.75 8.84 14.80
CA ASP A 38 19.11 8.41 14.44
C ASP A 38 19.16 7.54 13.17
N GLY A 39 18.02 7.32 12.51
CA GLY A 39 17.88 6.52 11.31
C GLY A 39 17.59 5.03 11.57
N GLY A 40 17.50 4.61 12.84
CA GLY A 40 17.10 3.23 13.18
C GLY A 40 15.64 2.94 12.87
N ILE A 41 15.34 1.69 12.52
CA ILE A 41 13.97 1.22 12.30
C ILE A 41 13.76 -0.09 13.05
N ASP A 42 12.77 -0.10 13.93
CA ASP A 42 12.29 -1.30 14.60
C ASP A 42 11.05 -1.85 13.89
N TYR A 43 10.98 -3.16 13.73
CA TYR A 43 9.89 -3.85 13.06
C TYR A 43 9.05 -4.65 14.06
N GLY A 44 7.73 -4.58 13.97
CA GLY A 44 6.79 -5.39 14.74
C GLY A 44 6.73 -5.08 16.24
N LYS A 45 7.32 -3.99 16.71
CA LYS A 45 7.25 -3.56 18.12
C LYS A 45 5.93 -2.86 18.43
N ILE A 46 4.85 -3.64 18.55
CA ILE A 46 3.47 -3.12 18.74
C ILE A 46 3.35 -2.25 20.00
N GLY A 47 4.13 -2.54 21.05
CA GLY A 47 4.17 -1.74 22.29
C GLY A 47 4.51 -0.28 22.08
N ASP A 48 5.29 0.06 21.04
CA ASP A 48 5.70 1.42 20.73
C ASP A 48 4.51 2.32 20.33
N SER A 49 3.40 1.72 19.89
CA SER A 49 2.14 2.46 19.66
C SER A 49 1.63 3.18 20.91
N TYR A 50 2.10 2.80 22.11
CA TYR A 50 1.75 3.44 23.39
C TYR A 50 2.77 4.48 23.85
N THR A 51 3.98 4.49 23.30
CA THR A 51 5.11 5.25 23.85
C THR A 51 5.78 6.20 22.88
N ALA A 52 5.66 5.96 21.56
CA ALA A 52 6.27 6.80 20.53
C ALA A 52 5.82 8.28 20.64
N ASP A 53 6.69 9.19 20.21
CA ASP A 53 6.44 10.64 20.21
C ASP A 53 5.38 11.05 19.17
N LEU A 54 5.16 10.19 18.16
CA LEU A 54 4.09 10.32 17.17
C LEU A 54 3.59 8.93 16.78
N VAL A 55 2.27 8.73 16.79
CA VAL A 55 1.63 7.45 16.44
C VAL A 55 0.70 7.65 15.26
N MET A 56 1.01 7.01 14.13
CA MET A 56 0.30 7.18 12.87
C MET A 56 -0.24 5.85 12.34
N TYR A 57 -1.54 5.82 12.04
CA TYR A 57 -2.19 4.69 11.38
C TYR A 57 -2.62 5.10 9.98
N LEU A 58 -1.96 4.53 8.97
CA LEU A 58 -2.03 4.97 7.59
C LEU A 58 -2.52 3.87 6.65
N ALA A 59 -2.97 4.24 5.45
CA ALA A 59 -3.38 3.29 4.43
C ALA A 59 -2.20 2.42 3.97
N GLY A 60 -2.41 1.10 3.88
CA GLY A 60 -1.37 0.09 3.69
C GLY A 60 -0.50 0.27 2.45
N ASN A 61 -1.05 0.78 1.36
CA ASN A 61 -0.28 1.01 0.12
C ASN A 61 0.71 2.20 0.19
N GLN A 62 0.86 2.84 1.35
CA GLN A 62 1.86 3.87 1.60
C GLN A 62 3.13 3.33 2.26
N PHE A 63 3.19 2.05 2.60
CA PHE A 63 4.32 1.46 3.32
C PHE A 63 5.68 1.78 2.67
N MET A 64 5.72 1.87 1.34
CA MET A 64 6.93 2.06 0.54
C MET A 64 7.55 3.46 0.65
N VAL A 65 6.75 4.48 0.96
CA VAL A 65 7.21 5.87 1.04
C VAL A 65 7.58 6.27 2.47
N MET A 66 7.12 5.50 3.48
CA MET A 66 7.22 5.90 4.88
C MET A 66 8.64 6.06 5.40
N GLU A 67 9.58 5.24 4.95
CA GLU A 67 10.97 5.35 5.42
C GLU A 67 11.58 6.70 5.05
N GLU A 68 11.59 7.04 3.78
CA GLU A 68 12.14 8.32 3.31
C GLU A 68 11.36 9.52 3.88
N LEU A 69 10.02 9.42 3.90
CA LEU A 69 9.17 10.51 4.39
C LEU A 69 9.39 10.80 5.87
N ILE A 70 9.45 9.76 6.71
CA ILE A 70 9.58 9.93 8.16
C ILE A 70 11.03 10.35 8.52
N GLN A 71 12.03 9.80 7.83
CA GLN A 71 13.43 10.23 8.02
C GLN A 71 13.63 11.70 7.63
N ASP A 72 13.06 12.15 6.51
CA ASP A 72 13.10 13.57 6.13
C ASP A 72 12.36 14.46 7.15
N PHE A 73 11.17 14.00 7.61
CA PHE A 73 10.43 14.68 8.67
C PHE A 73 11.27 14.81 9.95
N GLN A 74 11.85 13.71 10.45
CA GLN A 74 12.65 13.72 11.69
C GLN A 74 13.95 14.53 11.55
N SER A 75 14.53 14.63 10.35
CA SER A 75 15.69 15.48 10.11
C SER A 75 15.39 16.97 10.31
N LYS A 76 14.16 17.38 10.04
CA LYS A 76 13.65 18.76 10.18
C LYS A 76 13.02 19.01 11.56
N HIS A 77 12.61 17.94 12.24
CA HIS A 77 11.93 17.95 13.54
C HIS A 77 12.60 16.95 14.50
N PRO A 78 13.87 17.20 14.88
CA PRO A 78 14.66 16.27 15.71
C PRO A 78 14.13 16.12 17.14
N GLU A 79 13.19 16.93 17.56
CA GLU A 79 12.44 16.77 18.81
C GLU A 79 11.50 15.57 18.78
N VAL A 80 11.03 15.10 17.59
CA VAL A 80 10.21 13.91 17.41
C VAL A 80 11.14 12.71 17.24
N LYS A 81 11.57 12.11 18.34
CA LYS A 81 12.60 11.07 18.36
C LYS A 81 12.11 9.74 17.84
N THR A 82 10.84 9.41 18.07
CA THR A 82 10.25 8.13 17.71
C THR A 82 8.91 8.31 17.01
N VAL A 83 8.71 7.64 15.88
CA VAL A 83 7.47 7.64 15.13
C VAL A 83 7.02 6.20 14.91
N PHE A 84 5.94 5.80 15.56
CA PHE A 84 5.28 4.52 15.27
C PHE A 84 4.34 4.69 14.08
N CYS A 85 4.52 3.86 13.07
CA CYS A 85 3.75 3.89 11.85
C CYS A 85 3.16 2.51 11.55
N GLU A 86 1.83 2.43 11.48
CA GLU A 86 1.12 1.26 10.96
C GLU A 86 0.62 1.54 9.54
N THR A 87 0.81 0.57 8.62
CA THR A 87 0.40 0.66 7.22
C THR A 87 -0.38 -0.57 6.79
N ILE A 88 -1.66 -0.66 7.18
CA ILE A 88 -2.59 -1.75 6.82
C ILE A 88 -3.88 -1.20 6.19
N PRO A 89 -4.80 -2.05 5.66
CA PRO A 89 -6.05 -1.57 5.09
C PRO A 89 -6.85 -0.68 6.06
N PRO A 90 -7.20 0.58 5.66
CA PRO A 90 -7.81 1.56 6.56
C PRO A 90 -9.13 1.10 7.20
N GLY A 91 -9.86 0.21 6.52
CA GLY A 91 -11.08 -0.38 7.08
C GLY A 91 -10.83 -1.32 8.26
N GLN A 92 -9.67 -1.98 8.30
CA GLN A 92 -9.23 -2.80 9.44
C GLN A 92 -8.81 -1.90 10.61
N ILE A 93 -8.01 -0.87 10.34
CA ILE A 93 -7.65 0.15 11.33
C ILE A 93 -8.92 0.76 11.96
N PHE A 94 -9.79 1.31 11.13
CA PHE A 94 -11.00 1.98 11.58
C PHE A 94 -11.88 1.10 12.43
N LYS A 95 -12.26 -0.09 11.94
CA LYS A 95 -13.22 -0.97 12.60
C LYS A 95 -12.59 -1.84 13.69
N GLY A 96 -11.36 -2.28 13.47
CA GLY A 96 -10.69 -3.28 14.30
C GLY A 96 -9.78 -2.70 15.38
N GLN A 97 -9.36 -1.44 15.24
CA GLN A 97 -8.39 -0.84 16.17
C GLN A 97 -8.92 0.46 16.81
N ILE A 98 -9.40 1.43 16.00
CA ILE A 98 -9.87 2.70 16.55
C ILE A 98 -11.24 2.53 17.24
N LEU A 99 -12.18 1.82 16.61
CA LEU A 99 -13.51 1.59 17.21
C LEU A 99 -13.56 0.43 18.21
N LYS A 100 -12.54 -0.43 18.19
CA LYS A 100 -12.38 -1.56 19.11
C LYS A 100 -10.92 -1.65 19.51
N GLN A 101 -10.64 -2.28 20.66
CA GLN A 101 -9.27 -2.62 21.01
C GLN A 101 -8.74 -3.69 20.06
N GLY A 102 -7.79 -3.30 19.20
CA GLY A 102 -7.12 -4.22 18.28
C GLY A 102 -6.00 -5.03 18.99
N GLU A 103 -5.73 -6.19 18.42
CA GLU A 103 -4.60 -7.03 18.79
C GLU A 103 -3.83 -7.47 17.54
N ILE A 104 -2.51 -7.43 17.60
CA ILE A 104 -1.57 -7.85 16.55
C ILE A 104 -0.64 -8.90 17.18
N ALA A 105 -0.62 -10.11 16.64
CA ALA A 105 0.18 -11.22 17.19
C ALA A 105 0.02 -11.40 18.71
N GLY A 106 -1.20 -11.24 19.24
CA GLY A 106 -1.49 -11.36 20.68
C GLY A 106 -1.12 -10.15 21.54
N GLN A 107 -0.62 -9.06 20.94
CA GLN A 107 -0.31 -7.81 21.63
C GLN A 107 -1.39 -6.75 21.30
N LYS A 108 -1.86 -6.05 22.32
CA LYS A 108 -2.78 -4.92 22.12
C LYS A 108 -2.04 -3.77 21.46
N ILE A 109 -2.65 -3.20 20.43
CA ILE A 109 -2.19 -1.95 19.80
C ILE A 109 -2.96 -0.76 20.38
N ALA A 110 -2.35 0.44 20.39
CA ALA A 110 -3.01 1.62 20.91
C ALA A 110 -4.30 1.94 20.13
N GLN A 111 -5.40 2.14 20.84
CA GLN A 111 -6.70 2.44 20.24
C GLN A 111 -6.79 3.88 19.70
N ASN A 112 -5.99 4.78 20.27
CA ASN A 112 -6.02 6.20 19.98
C ASN A 112 -4.68 6.66 19.36
N PRO A 113 -4.43 6.39 18.06
CA PRO A 113 -3.29 7.00 17.39
C PRO A 113 -3.45 8.53 17.36
N ASP A 114 -2.36 9.25 17.15
CA ASP A 114 -2.40 10.70 17.00
C ASP A 114 -2.98 11.09 15.64
N ILE A 115 -2.65 10.30 14.60
CA ILE A 115 -3.06 10.52 13.21
C ILE A 115 -3.70 9.26 12.64
N PHE A 116 -4.77 9.46 11.88
CA PHE A 116 -5.35 8.42 11.03
C PHE A 116 -5.51 8.90 9.60
N ALA A 117 -5.11 8.06 8.64
CA ALA A 117 -5.29 8.31 7.22
C ALA A 117 -6.05 7.19 6.51
N SER A 118 -6.83 7.58 5.50
CA SER A 118 -7.66 6.66 4.72
C SER A 118 -7.74 7.11 3.25
N VAL A 119 -8.05 6.17 2.37
CA VAL A 119 -8.47 6.44 0.97
C VAL A 119 -10.00 6.64 0.87
N ASN A 120 -10.70 6.70 2.00
CA ASN A 120 -12.14 6.81 2.04
C ASN A 120 -12.56 7.83 3.12
N ILE A 121 -13.03 8.98 2.66
CA ILE A 121 -13.50 10.08 3.55
C ILE A 121 -14.60 9.64 4.51
N ASN A 122 -15.41 8.62 4.15
CA ASN A 122 -16.48 8.13 5.04
C ASN A 122 -15.94 7.55 6.35
N HIS A 123 -14.69 7.08 6.41
CA HIS A 123 -14.08 6.68 7.68
C HIS A 123 -13.93 7.88 8.62
N LEU A 124 -13.48 9.02 8.09
CA LEU A 124 -13.30 10.25 8.84
C LEU A 124 -14.66 10.87 9.24
N ILE A 125 -15.64 10.86 8.34
CA ILE A 125 -17.02 11.29 8.63
C ILE A 125 -17.61 10.48 9.80
N ASN A 126 -17.42 9.18 9.80
CA ASN A 126 -17.85 8.33 10.92
C ASN A 126 -17.13 8.65 12.23
N LEU A 127 -15.81 8.93 12.18
CA LEU A 127 -15.06 9.34 13.36
C LEU A 127 -15.53 10.71 13.89
N LYS A 128 -15.84 11.64 12.99
CA LYS A 128 -16.48 12.92 13.36
C LYS A 128 -17.81 12.72 14.06
N GLY A 129 -18.69 11.88 13.49
CA GLY A 129 -20.00 11.55 14.11
C GLY A 129 -19.89 10.92 15.51
N LYS A 130 -18.71 10.37 15.85
CA LYS A 130 -18.38 9.85 17.19
C LYS A 130 -17.60 10.85 18.05
N GLY A 131 -17.37 12.06 17.59
CA GLY A 131 -16.61 13.09 18.30
C GLY A 131 -15.10 12.82 18.41
N LEU A 132 -14.56 11.88 17.60
CA LEU A 132 -13.16 11.47 17.66
C LEU A 132 -12.23 12.26 16.71
N MET A 133 -12.78 12.96 15.73
CA MET A 133 -12.02 13.74 14.74
C MET A 133 -12.86 14.95 14.30
N GLU A 134 -12.21 16.05 13.88
CA GLU A 134 -12.92 17.24 13.43
C GLU A 134 -12.52 17.70 12.04
N ASP A 135 -11.22 17.73 11.79
CA ASP A 135 -10.63 18.30 10.60
C ASP A 135 -9.86 17.25 9.80
N HIS A 136 -9.66 17.55 8.53
CA HIS A 136 -8.90 16.72 7.60
C HIS A 136 -8.23 17.57 6.53
N MET A 137 -7.29 16.97 5.83
CA MET A 137 -6.83 17.42 4.52
C MET A 137 -6.72 16.25 3.55
N ILE A 138 -6.70 16.50 2.25
CA ILE A 138 -6.26 15.56 1.22
C ILE A 138 -4.80 15.86 0.98
N TYR A 139 -3.92 14.88 1.19
CA TYR A 139 -2.47 15.13 1.15
C TYR A 139 -1.75 14.46 -0.02
N THR A 140 -2.39 13.52 -0.69
CA THR A 140 -1.86 12.89 -1.89
C THR A 140 -2.96 12.17 -2.68
N HIS A 141 -2.67 11.80 -3.93
CA HIS A 141 -3.54 11.03 -4.81
C HIS A 141 -2.87 9.75 -5.26
N ASN A 142 -3.66 8.84 -5.84
CA ASN A 142 -3.15 7.69 -6.56
C ASN A 142 -4.02 7.47 -7.79
N LYS A 143 -3.61 6.57 -8.67
CA LYS A 143 -4.37 6.24 -9.87
C LYS A 143 -4.22 4.78 -10.23
N LEU A 144 -5.19 4.28 -10.99
CA LEU A 144 -5.16 2.93 -11.53
C LEU A 144 -4.15 2.84 -12.67
N GLU A 145 -3.48 1.70 -12.73
CA GLU A 145 -2.58 1.29 -13.80
C GLU A 145 -2.77 -0.20 -14.07
N LEU A 146 -2.42 -0.66 -15.26
CA LEU A 146 -2.35 -2.09 -15.55
C LEU A 146 -0.92 -2.56 -15.35
N MET A 147 -0.71 -3.56 -14.51
CA MET A 147 0.58 -4.24 -14.37
C MET A 147 0.64 -5.40 -15.34
N VAL A 148 1.76 -5.55 -16.02
CA VAL A 148 2.04 -6.60 -17.01
C VAL A 148 3.43 -7.18 -16.75
N ALA A 149 3.76 -8.32 -17.35
CA ALA A 149 5.11 -8.84 -17.31
C ALA A 149 6.12 -7.91 -18.01
N GLU A 150 7.39 -7.95 -17.58
CA GLU A 150 8.47 -7.13 -18.15
C GLU A 150 8.50 -7.25 -19.68
N GLY A 151 8.59 -6.11 -20.36
CA GLY A 151 8.56 -6.02 -21.81
C GLY A 151 7.18 -6.17 -22.44
N ASN A 152 6.13 -6.33 -21.64
CA ASN A 152 4.73 -6.40 -22.12
C ASN A 152 4.53 -7.43 -23.28
N PRO A 153 4.81 -8.72 -23.07
CA PRO A 153 4.83 -9.72 -24.14
C PRO A 153 3.48 -9.93 -24.82
N LYS A 154 2.38 -9.57 -24.18
CA LYS A 154 1.03 -9.64 -24.75
C LYS A 154 0.63 -8.37 -25.52
N GLY A 155 1.49 -7.35 -25.56
CA GLY A 155 1.25 -6.11 -26.27
C GLY A 155 0.00 -5.36 -25.81
N ILE A 156 -0.28 -5.37 -24.51
CA ILE A 156 -1.41 -4.69 -23.89
C ILE A 156 -1.20 -3.18 -23.97
N LYS A 157 -2.19 -2.44 -24.48
CA LYS A 157 -2.10 -1.00 -24.72
C LYS A 157 -3.00 -0.16 -23.82
N GLY A 158 -3.98 -0.78 -23.18
CA GLY A 158 -4.91 -0.07 -22.32
C GLY A 158 -6.06 -0.94 -21.82
N VAL A 159 -7.06 -0.28 -21.24
CA VAL A 159 -8.19 -0.94 -20.57
C VAL A 159 -9.02 -1.81 -21.53
N ASP A 160 -9.14 -1.39 -22.80
CA ASP A 160 -9.92 -2.12 -23.80
C ASP A 160 -9.37 -3.54 -24.05
N ASP A 161 -8.06 -3.74 -23.91
CA ASP A 161 -7.42 -5.05 -24.03
C ASP A 161 -7.86 -6.05 -22.96
N LEU A 162 -8.41 -5.60 -21.82
CA LEU A 162 -8.97 -6.50 -20.82
C LEU A 162 -10.18 -7.31 -21.35
N GLY A 163 -10.76 -6.90 -22.45
CA GLY A 163 -11.79 -7.66 -23.16
C GLY A 163 -11.28 -8.88 -23.95
N ARG A 164 -9.98 -9.00 -24.20
CA ARG A 164 -9.37 -10.06 -25.02
C ARG A 164 -9.52 -11.43 -24.39
N ASP A 165 -9.72 -12.45 -25.22
CA ASP A 165 -9.90 -13.84 -24.76
C ASP A 165 -8.58 -14.59 -24.54
N ASP A 166 -7.47 -14.10 -25.07
CA ASP A 166 -6.14 -14.68 -24.95
C ASP A 166 -5.37 -14.23 -23.70
N LEU A 167 -6.01 -13.45 -22.80
CA LEU A 167 -5.40 -12.94 -21.58
C LEU A 167 -5.90 -13.68 -20.34
N VAL A 168 -4.95 -14.01 -19.46
CA VAL A 168 -5.23 -14.37 -18.07
C VAL A 168 -5.04 -13.15 -17.19
N GLN A 169 -6.05 -12.80 -16.43
CA GLN A 169 -6.09 -11.58 -15.63
C GLN A 169 -6.08 -11.88 -14.13
N SER A 170 -5.35 -11.09 -13.34
CA SER A 170 -5.37 -11.17 -11.87
C SER A 170 -5.72 -9.81 -11.30
N HIS A 171 -6.89 -9.71 -10.67
CA HIS A 171 -7.40 -8.46 -10.12
C HIS A 171 -7.60 -8.54 -8.61
N PRO A 172 -7.48 -7.40 -7.89
CA PRO A 172 -7.86 -7.30 -6.49
C PRO A 172 -9.31 -7.73 -6.29
N ASN A 173 -9.60 -8.45 -5.20
CA ASN A 173 -10.96 -8.96 -5.00
C ASN A 173 -11.98 -7.85 -4.68
N PRO A 174 -13.19 -7.92 -5.22
CA PRO A 174 -14.21 -6.88 -5.06
C PRO A 174 -14.87 -6.83 -3.68
N LEU A 175 -14.63 -7.82 -2.83
CA LEU A 175 -15.26 -7.89 -1.50
C LEU A 175 -14.52 -7.06 -0.46
N THR A 176 -13.17 -7.13 -0.47
CA THR A 176 -12.33 -6.52 0.57
C THR A 176 -11.38 -5.45 0.06
N GLU A 177 -11.12 -5.39 -1.28
CA GLU A 177 -10.14 -4.50 -1.88
C GLU A 177 -10.80 -3.24 -2.46
N GLY A 178 -10.57 -2.10 -1.81
CA GLY A 178 -11.14 -0.81 -2.23
C GLY A 178 -10.75 -0.41 -3.65
N ILE A 179 -9.53 -0.73 -4.07
CA ILE A 179 -9.04 -0.47 -5.43
C ILE A 179 -9.96 -1.06 -6.50
N PHE A 180 -10.38 -2.32 -6.38
CA PHE A 180 -11.30 -2.91 -7.36
C PHE A 180 -12.75 -2.58 -7.06
N LYS A 181 -13.15 -2.65 -5.78
CA LYS A 181 -14.54 -2.44 -5.36
C LYS A 181 -15.10 -1.07 -5.80
N PHE A 182 -14.31 -0.02 -5.66
CA PHE A 182 -14.75 1.36 -5.93
C PHE A 182 -14.25 1.90 -7.26
N TYR A 183 -13.02 1.58 -7.65
CA TYR A 183 -12.36 2.24 -8.78
C TYR A 183 -12.22 1.33 -10.00
N GLY A 184 -11.68 0.13 -9.86
CA GLY A 184 -11.52 -0.81 -10.98
C GLY A 184 -12.86 -1.27 -11.54
N SER A 185 -13.85 -1.56 -10.69
CA SER A 185 -15.19 -1.91 -11.14
C SER A 185 -15.89 -0.76 -11.87
N GLU A 186 -15.71 0.47 -11.41
CA GLU A 186 -16.25 1.64 -12.10
C GLU A 186 -15.56 1.85 -13.45
N MET A 187 -14.24 1.78 -13.49
CA MET A 187 -13.47 1.87 -14.74
C MET A 187 -13.95 0.85 -15.78
N LEU A 188 -14.12 -0.42 -15.38
CA LEU A 188 -14.61 -1.47 -16.28
C LEU A 188 -16.05 -1.21 -16.76
N LYS A 189 -16.90 -0.64 -15.92
CA LYS A 189 -18.27 -0.23 -16.31
C LYS A 189 -18.26 0.91 -17.32
N ASP A 190 -17.38 1.90 -17.12
CA ASP A 190 -17.26 3.06 -18.03
C ASP A 190 -16.88 2.65 -19.46
N VAL A 191 -16.14 1.54 -19.62
CA VAL A 191 -15.76 0.98 -20.93
C VAL A 191 -16.60 -0.22 -21.37
N GLY A 192 -17.64 -0.58 -20.61
CA GLY A 192 -18.54 -1.69 -20.93
C GLY A 192 -17.94 -3.10 -20.77
N LEU A 193 -16.82 -3.24 -20.08
CA LEU A 193 -16.10 -4.51 -19.92
C LEU A 193 -16.38 -5.22 -18.57
N TYR A 194 -17.19 -4.65 -17.69
CA TYR A 194 -17.38 -5.19 -16.33
C TYR A 194 -17.84 -6.67 -16.36
N GLU A 195 -18.89 -6.98 -17.12
CA GLU A 195 -19.40 -8.35 -17.20
C GLU A 195 -18.42 -9.31 -17.90
N THR A 196 -17.72 -8.86 -18.95
CA THR A 196 -16.72 -9.64 -19.68
C THR A 196 -15.56 -10.05 -18.78
N VAL A 197 -15.09 -9.11 -17.97
CA VAL A 197 -13.92 -9.33 -17.07
C VAL A 197 -14.33 -10.06 -15.80
N THR A 198 -15.50 -9.77 -15.24
CA THR A 198 -15.88 -10.31 -13.91
C THR A 198 -16.89 -11.46 -13.96
N GLY A 199 -17.56 -11.66 -15.08
CA GLY A 199 -18.72 -12.58 -15.18
C GLY A 199 -19.85 -12.19 -14.21
N GLY A 200 -19.95 -10.92 -13.81
CA GLY A 200 -20.89 -10.44 -12.80
C GLY A 200 -20.60 -10.95 -11.38
N LYS A 201 -19.49 -11.67 -11.15
CA LYS A 201 -19.17 -12.27 -9.86
C LYS A 201 -18.44 -11.30 -8.92
N GLN A 202 -18.73 -11.48 -7.65
CA GLN A 202 -18.00 -10.84 -6.56
C GLN A 202 -17.52 -11.93 -5.59
N CYS A 203 -16.28 -12.33 -5.73
CA CYS A 203 -15.70 -13.39 -4.92
C CYS A 203 -14.24 -13.08 -4.55
N LYS A 204 -13.67 -13.88 -3.66
CA LYS A 204 -12.31 -13.76 -3.15
C LYS A 204 -11.62 -15.12 -3.31
N SER A 205 -10.36 -15.12 -3.75
CA SER A 205 -9.61 -16.34 -4.02
C SER A 205 -10.36 -17.28 -4.98
N CYS A 206 -10.74 -16.76 -6.13
CA CYS A 206 -11.62 -17.49 -7.04
C CYS A 206 -11.44 -17.11 -8.51
N TRP A 207 -11.73 -18.02 -9.39
CA TRP A 207 -11.95 -17.73 -10.79
C TRP A 207 -13.31 -17.04 -11.00
N ALA A 208 -13.29 -15.73 -11.21
CA ALA A 208 -14.48 -14.98 -11.61
C ALA A 208 -14.98 -15.46 -12.98
N VAL A 209 -14.08 -15.53 -13.95
CA VAL A 209 -14.29 -16.20 -15.24
C VAL A 209 -13.26 -17.33 -15.31
N PRO A 210 -13.69 -18.59 -15.43
CA PRO A 210 -12.79 -19.75 -15.43
C PRO A 210 -11.69 -19.62 -16.48
N GLY A 211 -10.43 -19.78 -16.06
CA GLY A 211 -9.26 -19.72 -16.92
C GLY A 211 -8.93 -18.31 -17.49
N LYS A 212 -9.73 -17.28 -17.18
CA LYS A 212 -9.55 -15.94 -17.71
C LYS A 212 -9.31 -14.89 -16.61
N THR A 213 -10.15 -14.86 -15.57
CA THR A 213 -10.05 -13.82 -14.54
C THR A 213 -10.03 -14.40 -13.15
N TRP A 214 -8.95 -14.17 -12.44
CA TRP A 214 -8.75 -14.52 -11.05
C TRP A 214 -8.94 -13.29 -10.16
N PHE A 215 -9.70 -13.41 -9.09
CA PHE A 215 -9.74 -12.44 -8.00
C PHE A 215 -8.86 -12.91 -6.84
N THR A 216 -7.97 -12.03 -6.37
CA THR A 216 -6.96 -12.35 -5.36
C THR A 216 -7.55 -12.73 -4.01
N SER A 217 -6.80 -13.47 -3.21
CA SER A 217 -7.18 -13.90 -1.86
C SER A 217 -6.80 -12.87 -0.80
N ARG A 218 -5.63 -12.33 -0.95
CA ARG A 218 -5.03 -11.37 -0.01
C ARG A 218 -5.26 -9.96 -0.51
N HIS A 219 -4.45 -9.05 -0.46
CA HIS A 219 -4.60 -7.74 -1.08
C HIS A 219 -4.00 -7.76 -2.50
N HIS A 220 -4.11 -6.64 -3.18
CA HIS A 220 -3.64 -6.42 -4.55
C HIS A 220 -2.14 -6.75 -4.76
N ARG A 221 -1.31 -6.91 -3.70
CA ARG A 221 0.09 -7.35 -3.77
C ARG A 221 0.26 -8.77 -4.35
N GLU A 222 -0.77 -9.61 -4.36
CA GLU A 222 -0.75 -10.93 -4.99
C GLU A 222 -0.64 -10.86 -6.53
N THR A 223 -1.17 -9.80 -7.14
CA THR A 223 -1.13 -9.60 -8.60
C THR A 223 0.29 -9.59 -9.18
N PRO A 224 1.27 -8.85 -8.64
CA PRO A 224 2.64 -8.90 -9.11
C PRO A 224 3.25 -10.31 -9.08
N ASP A 225 2.99 -11.08 -8.01
CA ASP A 225 3.51 -12.45 -7.87
C ASP A 225 2.98 -13.35 -8.98
N ARG A 226 1.68 -13.27 -9.26
CA ARG A 226 1.03 -14.07 -10.30
C ARG A 226 1.53 -13.72 -11.71
N ILE A 227 1.82 -12.43 -11.95
CA ILE A 227 2.38 -11.98 -13.24
C ILE A 227 3.80 -12.49 -13.42
N GLU A 228 4.66 -12.37 -12.42
CA GLU A 228 6.05 -12.85 -12.49
C GLU A 228 6.14 -14.36 -12.63
N ASN A 229 5.22 -15.10 -12.00
CA ASN A 229 5.14 -16.56 -12.09
C ASN A 229 4.50 -17.05 -13.40
N GLY A 230 4.05 -16.14 -14.28
CA GLY A 230 3.36 -16.50 -15.52
C GLY A 230 1.95 -17.05 -15.32
N GLU A 231 1.36 -16.82 -14.15
CA GLU A 231 -0.01 -17.23 -13.81
C GLU A 231 -1.06 -16.22 -14.28
N ALA A 232 -0.62 -15.01 -14.61
CA ALA A 232 -1.45 -13.96 -15.18
C ALA A 232 -0.63 -13.09 -16.16
N ASP A 233 -1.30 -12.52 -17.14
CA ASP A 233 -0.72 -11.62 -18.14
C ASP A 233 -0.87 -10.15 -17.73
N VAL A 234 -1.92 -9.83 -16.97
CA VAL A 234 -2.28 -8.45 -16.61
C VAL A 234 -3.10 -8.39 -15.32
N GLY A 235 -2.97 -7.26 -14.60
CA GLY A 235 -3.83 -6.98 -13.47
C GLY A 235 -3.99 -5.47 -13.21
N ILE A 236 -5.12 -5.09 -12.64
CA ILE A 236 -5.37 -3.72 -12.19
C ILE A 236 -4.65 -3.52 -10.86
N VAL A 237 -3.79 -2.51 -10.78
CA VAL A 237 -3.02 -2.14 -9.60
C VAL A 237 -3.03 -0.63 -9.40
N TRP A 238 -2.45 -0.14 -8.30
CA TRP A 238 -2.09 1.25 -8.17
C TRP A 238 -0.78 1.55 -8.92
N THR A 239 -0.64 2.74 -9.50
CA THR A 239 0.62 3.19 -10.12
C THR A 239 1.81 3.06 -9.16
N THR A 240 1.60 3.36 -7.88
CA THR A 240 2.62 3.22 -6.83
C THR A 240 3.15 1.80 -6.69
N GLU A 241 2.35 0.79 -7.00
CA GLU A 241 2.78 -0.62 -6.94
C GLU A 241 3.65 -1.01 -8.13
N VAL A 242 3.37 -0.45 -9.30
CA VAL A 242 4.26 -0.60 -10.46
C VAL A 242 5.61 0.06 -10.18
N VAL A 243 5.60 1.31 -9.68
CA VAL A 243 6.83 2.04 -9.34
C VAL A 243 7.65 1.27 -8.31
N HIS A 244 7.00 0.81 -7.23
CA HIS A 244 7.67 0.02 -6.19
C HIS A 244 8.22 -1.31 -6.71
N ALA A 245 7.43 -2.06 -7.45
CA ALA A 245 7.85 -3.34 -8.01
C ALA A 245 9.08 -3.19 -8.90
N LYS A 246 9.11 -2.18 -9.77
CA LYS A 246 10.27 -1.88 -10.62
C LYS A 246 11.49 -1.45 -9.78
N ALA A 247 11.30 -0.60 -8.80
CA ALA A 247 12.38 -0.14 -7.91
C ALA A 247 13.01 -1.29 -7.09
N THR A 248 12.23 -2.33 -6.79
CA THR A 248 12.70 -3.54 -6.08
C THR A 248 13.18 -4.65 -7.02
N GLY A 249 13.29 -4.38 -8.33
CA GLY A 249 13.84 -5.29 -9.32
C GLY A 249 12.91 -6.41 -9.78
N ARG A 250 11.60 -6.28 -9.52
CA ARG A 250 10.59 -7.23 -9.99
C ARG A 250 10.43 -7.15 -11.51
N LYS A 251 10.12 -8.27 -12.13
CA LYS A 251 10.02 -8.44 -13.59
C LYS A 251 8.64 -8.08 -14.10
N VAL A 252 8.25 -6.83 -13.89
CA VAL A 252 6.96 -6.28 -14.29
C VAL A 252 7.13 -4.89 -14.92
N ASP A 253 6.14 -4.52 -15.74
CA ASP A 253 5.97 -3.19 -16.32
C ASP A 253 4.56 -2.65 -16.08
N GLY A 254 4.40 -1.34 -16.29
CA GLY A 254 3.13 -0.67 -16.21
C GLY A 254 2.59 -0.26 -17.58
N VAL A 255 1.29 -0.38 -17.78
CA VAL A 255 0.58 0.23 -18.90
C VAL A 255 -0.34 1.29 -18.33
N SER A 256 -0.02 2.55 -18.63
CA SER A 256 -0.74 3.70 -18.10
C SER A 256 -2.17 3.76 -18.60
N ILE A 257 -3.08 4.06 -17.69
CA ILE A 257 -4.50 4.28 -18.00
C ILE A 257 -4.73 5.80 -18.10
N PRO A 258 -5.27 6.32 -19.22
CA PRO A 258 -5.53 7.75 -19.35
C PRO A 258 -6.68 8.22 -18.45
N ALA A 259 -6.65 9.49 -18.04
CA ALA A 259 -7.79 10.12 -17.41
C ALA A 259 -9.00 10.19 -18.36
N PRO A 260 -10.24 10.09 -17.86
CA PRO A 260 -10.64 9.92 -16.46
C PRO A 260 -10.70 8.45 -16.00
N LEU A 261 -10.33 7.48 -16.85
CA LEU A 261 -10.43 6.05 -16.56
C LEU A 261 -9.48 5.63 -15.43
N ASN A 262 -8.33 6.28 -15.27
CA ASN A 262 -7.38 6.01 -14.18
C ASN A 262 -7.90 6.38 -12.78
N LYS A 263 -9.05 7.05 -12.68
CA LYS A 263 -9.73 7.45 -11.44
C LYS A 263 -8.93 8.38 -10.51
N GLU A 264 -7.83 8.97 -10.96
CA GLU A 264 -6.96 9.83 -10.14
C GLU A 264 -7.74 10.94 -9.41
N SER A 265 -8.67 11.60 -10.10
CA SER A 265 -9.50 12.66 -9.50
C SER A 265 -10.44 12.20 -8.38
N LYS A 266 -10.65 10.88 -8.23
CA LYS A 266 -11.50 10.28 -7.20
C LYS A 266 -10.69 9.63 -6.07
N VAL A 267 -9.40 9.38 -6.28
CA VAL A 267 -8.53 8.67 -5.33
C VAL A 267 -7.72 9.70 -4.53
N GLY A 268 -8.35 10.30 -3.55
CA GLY A 268 -7.69 11.20 -2.60
C GLY A 268 -7.42 10.49 -1.27
N TYR A 269 -6.20 10.63 -0.76
CA TYR A 269 -5.84 10.17 0.58
C TYR A 269 -6.13 11.27 1.57
N VAL A 270 -7.04 10.98 2.48
CA VAL A 270 -7.49 11.90 3.53
C VAL A 270 -6.81 11.55 4.85
N ILE A 271 -6.39 12.57 5.60
CA ILE A 271 -5.70 12.44 6.87
C ILE A 271 -6.21 13.47 7.88
N GLY A 272 -6.23 13.11 9.14
CA GLY A 272 -6.58 14.03 10.22
C GLY A 272 -6.09 13.51 11.57
N LYS A 273 -6.19 14.39 12.58
CA LYS A 273 -5.83 14.05 13.96
C LYS A 273 -7.00 13.41 14.69
N LEU A 274 -6.70 12.40 15.52
CA LEU A 274 -7.67 11.94 16.51
C LEU A 274 -7.59 12.80 17.77
N LYS A 275 -8.75 13.27 18.27
CA LYS A 275 -8.83 14.07 19.50
C LYS A 275 -8.23 13.37 20.73
N PRO A 276 -8.42 12.05 20.94
CA PRO A 276 -7.84 11.34 22.07
C PRO A 276 -6.35 10.97 21.88
N GLY A 277 -5.74 11.31 20.75
CA GLY A 277 -4.31 11.13 20.51
C GLY A 277 -3.47 11.90 21.51
N ARG A 278 -2.36 11.32 21.97
CA ARG A 278 -1.55 11.87 23.08
C ARG A 278 -0.64 13.01 22.65
N ASN A 279 -0.16 12.97 21.40
CA ASN A 279 0.90 13.85 20.91
C ASN A 279 0.35 14.85 19.91
N GLN A 280 -0.63 15.65 20.31
CA GLN A 280 -1.35 16.57 19.41
C GLN A 280 -0.42 17.60 18.72
N ALA A 281 0.58 18.13 19.43
CA ALA A 281 1.55 19.06 18.85
C ALA A 281 2.40 18.42 17.76
N ASN A 282 2.90 17.19 17.97
CA ASN A 282 3.68 16.47 16.96
C ASN A 282 2.80 16.07 15.76
N ALA A 283 1.53 15.76 15.99
CA ALA A 283 0.58 15.53 14.92
C ALA A 283 0.35 16.78 14.06
N ASP A 284 0.21 17.96 14.68
CA ASP A 284 0.10 19.24 13.96
C ASP A 284 1.36 19.51 13.13
N THR A 285 2.54 19.29 13.71
CA THR A 285 3.83 19.46 13.03
C THR A 285 3.94 18.53 11.82
N PHE A 286 3.52 17.25 11.95
CA PHE A 286 3.54 16.32 10.84
C PHE A 286 2.54 16.67 9.73
N LEU A 287 1.32 17.10 10.08
CA LEU A 287 0.35 17.54 9.08
C LEU A 287 0.83 18.79 8.33
N ALA A 288 1.48 19.74 9.02
CA ALA A 288 2.10 20.88 8.37
C ALA A 288 3.27 20.49 7.45
N TYR A 289 4.09 19.50 7.87
CA TYR A 289 5.17 18.98 7.05
C TYR A 289 4.64 18.31 5.76
N LEU A 290 3.53 17.56 5.83
CA LEU A 290 2.93 16.93 4.64
C LEU A 290 2.53 17.94 3.56
N ALA A 291 2.25 19.19 3.93
CA ALA A 291 1.93 20.28 2.99
C ALA A 291 3.16 20.93 2.35
N THR A 292 4.39 20.54 2.74
CA THR A 292 5.63 21.10 2.16
C THR A 292 5.94 20.48 0.79
N ASP A 293 6.67 21.23 -0.04
CA ASP A 293 7.17 20.76 -1.34
C ASP A 293 8.05 19.52 -1.20
N ASP A 294 8.83 19.39 -0.11
CA ASP A 294 9.70 18.26 0.14
C ASP A 294 8.87 16.98 0.33
N ALA A 295 7.88 17.00 1.21
CA ALA A 295 6.98 15.86 1.43
C ALA A 295 6.21 15.49 0.16
N GLN A 296 5.69 16.49 -0.57
CA GLN A 296 4.97 16.26 -1.84
C GLN A 296 5.89 15.69 -2.92
N SER A 297 7.16 16.06 -2.94
CA SER A 297 8.17 15.54 -3.87
C SER A 297 8.57 14.13 -3.53
N ILE A 298 8.68 13.78 -2.24
CA ILE A 298 8.89 12.40 -1.80
C ILE A 298 7.71 11.52 -2.23
N TYR A 299 6.46 11.91 -1.98
CA TYR A 299 5.30 11.15 -2.46
C TYR A 299 5.32 10.95 -3.98
N ALA A 300 5.61 12.01 -4.75
CA ALA A 300 5.68 11.93 -6.21
C ALA A 300 6.76 10.97 -6.72
N LYS A 301 7.92 10.88 -6.06
CA LYS A 301 8.99 9.92 -6.36
C LYS A 301 8.51 8.46 -6.29
N TYR A 302 7.58 8.17 -5.41
CA TYR A 302 6.97 6.83 -5.26
C TYR A 302 5.71 6.63 -6.11
N GLY A 303 5.41 7.54 -7.04
CA GLY A 303 4.32 7.41 -8.00
C GLY A 303 2.96 7.92 -7.51
N PHE A 304 2.91 8.56 -6.34
CA PHE A 304 1.71 9.24 -5.87
C PHE A 304 1.49 10.57 -6.61
N GLY A 305 0.23 10.96 -6.76
CA GLY A 305 -0.15 12.26 -7.31
C GLY A 305 -0.03 13.37 -6.25
N LYS A 306 0.43 14.54 -6.66
CA LYS A 306 0.50 15.72 -5.78
C LYS A 306 -0.90 16.24 -5.46
N ALA A 307 -1.13 16.63 -4.21
CA ALA A 307 -2.31 17.38 -3.82
C ALA A 307 -2.17 18.86 -4.17
N SER A 308 -3.27 19.52 -4.49
CA SER A 308 -3.32 20.97 -4.68
C SER A 308 -3.23 21.71 -3.35
N GLU A 309 -2.86 22.99 -3.37
CA GLU A 309 -2.85 23.83 -2.16
C GLU A 309 -4.21 23.84 -1.43
N ALA A 310 -5.31 23.86 -2.19
CA ALA A 310 -6.66 23.83 -1.62
C ALA A 310 -6.98 22.49 -0.94
N GLU A 311 -6.37 21.40 -1.36
CA GLU A 311 -6.51 20.07 -0.75
C GLU A 311 -5.61 19.91 0.47
N LEU A 312 -4.42 20.50 0.45
CA LEU A 312 -3.48 20.51 1.57
C LEU A 312 -3.93 21.43 2.73
N ALA A 313 -4.87 22.32 2.48
CA ALA A 313 -5.45 23.13 3.54
C ALA A 313 -6.29 22.26 4.48
N ILE A 314 -6.02 22.38 5.79
CA ILE A 314 -6.84 21.74 6.84
C ILE A 314 -8.24 22.35 6.82
N LYS A 315 -9.25 21.51 6.74
CA LYS A 315 -10.66 21.91 6.65
C LYS A 315 -11.55 20.96 7.47
N PRO A 316 -12.71 21.46 7.93
CA PRO A 316 -13.65 20.60 8.65
C PRO A 316 -14.05 19.37 7.84
N ILE A 317 -14.10 18.21 8.49
CA ILE A 317 -14.68 17.00 7.89
C ILE A 317 -16.16 17.29 7.58
N PRO A 318 -16.68 16.83 6.40
CA PRO A 318 -18.10 16.96 6.08
C PRO A 318 -19.01 16.45 7.19
N ASP A 319 -20.16 17.07 7.34
CA ASP A 319 -21.15 16.66 8.35
C ASP A 319 -21.78 15.32 7.93
N PRO A 320 -21.84 14.31 8.82
CA PRO A 320 -22.48 13.03 8.52
C PRO A 320 -24.00 13.13 8.25
N SER A 321 -24.62 14.25 8.56
CA SER A 321 -26.04 14.52 8.35
C SER A 321 -26.38 15.18 6.99
N ARG A 322 -25.36 15.44 6.16
CA ARG A 322 -25.55 16.07 4.85
C ARG A 322 -25.29 15.15 3.69
#